data_0ac4474230058c99e754c5e41f7b484b
#
_entry.id   0ac4474230058c99e754c5e41f7b484b
#
_cell.length_a   1.000
_cell.length_b   1.000
_cell.length_c   1.000
_cell.angle_alpha   90.00
_cell.angle_beta   90.00
_cell.angle_gamma   90.00
#
_symmetry.space_group_name_H-M   'P 1'
#
loop_
_entity.id
_entity.type
_entity.pdbx_description
1 polymer ?
#
loop_
_entity_poly.entity_id
_entity_poly.type
_entity_poly.pdbx_seq_one_letter_code
_entity_poly.pdbx_strand_id
1 'polypeptide(L)'
;MKLLDYTGKLNDHEEYLKILEKLKTRSKYIEIVIIFEKENNSLVDEFRNDIIFSKKVSKWWGTETSAVNNLYRIKTSDKLFEYLAKYETFCKYLVADDEYYYDRQLTTDFGEDDIAIFDSNDIPLLFTTTHESYIYIREDLKDK
;
A
#
# COMPACT_ATOMS: atom_id res chain seq x y z
N MET A 1 7.42 7.13 -16.63
CA MET A 1 6.53 8.17 -16.05
C MET A 1 6.95 8.43 -14.62
N LYS A 2 6.85 9.67 -14.20
CA LYS A 2 7.39 10.12 -12.92
C LYS A 2 6.49 9.72 -11.74
N LEU A 3 7.12 9.35 -10.63
CA LEU A 3 6.45 9.15 -9.34
C LEU A 3 6.55 10.43 -8.52
N LEU A 4 5.45 10.79 -7.88
CA LEU A 4 5.35 12.00 -7.08
C LEU A 4 5.22 11.62 -5.61
N ASP A 5 5.87 12.40 -4.73
CA ASP A 5 5.69 12.27 -3.30
C ASP A 5 4.30 12.79 -2.93
N TYR A 6 3.48 11.90 -2.42
CA TYR A 6 2.10 12.21 -2.03
C TYR A 6 1.88 12.00 -0.54
N THR A 7 2.97 11.96 0.22
CA THR A 7 2.96 11.73 1.65
C THR A 7 2.08 12.73 2.38
N GLY A 8 1.23 12.23 3.26
CA GLY A 8 0.29 13.04 4.04
C GLY A 8 -0.98 13.43 3.31
N LYS A 9 -0.99 13.39 1.99
CA LYS A 9 -2.16 13.84 1.22
C LYS A 9 -3.33 12.85 1.30
N LEU A 10 -3.06 11.60 1.59
CA LEU A 10 -4.09 10.58 1.75
C LEU A 10 -4.48 10.36 3.21
N ASN A 11 -4.05 11.23 4.13
CA ASN A 11 -4.59 11.24 5.49
C ASN A 11 -6.09 11.53 5.49
N ASP A 12 -6.55 12.33 4.54
CA ASP A 12 -7.97 12.58 4.33
C ASP A 12 -8.60 11.35 3.68
N HIS A 13 -9.55 10.76 4.35
CA HIS A 13 -10.21 9.54 3.89
C HIS A 13 -10.91 9.72 2.54
N GLU A 14 -11.50 10.90 2.28
CA GLU A 14 -12.14 11.16 0.99
C GLU A 14 -11.13 11.16 -0.15
N GLU A 15 -9.96 11.74 0.08
CA GLU A 15 -8.87 11.71 -0.91
C GLU A 15 -8.35 10.29 -1.12
N TYR A 16 -8.27 9.51 -0.05
CA TYR A 16 -7.93 8.09 -0.13
C TYR A 16 -8.92 7.33 -1.01
N LEU A 17 -10.23 7.55 -0.80
CA LEU A 17 -11.25 6.87 -1.60
C LEU A 17 -11.19 7.28 -3.08
N LYS A 18 -10.89 8.54 -3.38
CA LYS A 18 -10.72 9.02 -4.75
C LYS A 18 -9.56 8.31 -5.45
N ILE A 19 -8.44 8.15 -4.76
CA ILE A 19 -7.29 7.43 -5.32
C ILE A 19 -7.64 5.97 -5.55
N LEU A 20 -8.37 5.33 -4.61
CA LEU A 20 -8.80 3.94 -4.79
C LEU A 20 -9.64 3.77 -6.05
N GLU A 21 -10.54 4.69 -6.35
CA GLU A 21 -11.36 4.60 -7.56
C GLU A 21 -10.50 4.65 -8.83
N LYS A 22 -9.48 5.51 -8.86
CA LYS A 22 -8.55 5.58 -9.99
C LYS A 22 -7.73 4.30 -10.12
N LEU A 23 -7.24 3.77 -9.00
CA LEU A 23 -6.47 2.54 -8.98
C LEU A 23 -7.31 1.35 -9.43
N LYS A 24 -8.57 1.31 -9.03
CA LYS A 24 -9.50 0.23 -9.38
C LYS A 24 -9.63 0.06 -10.89
N THR A 25 -9.69 1.15 -11.63
CA THR A 25 -9.86 1.10 -13.09
C THR A 25 -8.56 0.83 -13.84
N ARG A 26 -7.40 1.03 -13.22
CA ARG A 26 -6.11 1.04 -13.89
C ARG A 26 -5.15 -0.04 -13.44
N SER A 27 -5.39 -0.62 -12.27
CA SER A 27 -4.49 -1.62 -11.70
C SER A 27 -4.77 -3.02 -12.21
N LYS A 28 -3.74 -3.85 -12.12
CA LYS A 28 -3.86 -5.28 -12.38
C LYS A 28 -3.36 -6.12 -11.21
N TYR A 29 -2.34 -5.62 -10.50
CA TYR A 29 -1.74 -6.36 -9.40
C TYR A 29 -1.49 -5.45 -8.21
N ILE A 30 -1.55 -6.03 -7.02
CA ILE A 30 -1.05 -5.43 -5.80
C ILE A 30 0.02 -6.35 -5.22
N GLU A 31 1.13 -5.76 -4.75
CA GLU A 31 2.14 -6.48 -4.01
C GLU A 31 2.14 -6.00 -2.57
N ILE A 32 2.27 -6.93 -1.64
CA ILE A 32 2.34 -6.65 -0.23
C ILE A 32 3.58 -7.34 0.32
N VAL A 33 4.43 -6.56 1.02
CA VAL A 33 5.60 -7.10 1.71
C VAL A 33 5.29 -7.08 3.19
N ILE A 34 5.23 -8.27 3.78
CA ILE A 34 5.01 -8.43 5.21
C ILE A 34 6.37 -8.34 5.89
N ILE A 35 6.52 -7.33 6.75
CA ILE A 35 7.80 -7.01 7.40
C ILE A 35 7.84 -7.55 8.83
N PHE A 36 9.06 -7.56 9.39
CA PHE A 36 9.34 -7.99 10.78
C PHE A 36 8.88 -9.42 11.08
N GLU A 37 9.04 -10.33 10.11
CA GLU A 37 8.76 -11.75 10.30
C GLU A 37 7.35 -12.07 10.77
N LYS A 38 6.41 -11.17 10.55
CA LYS A 38 5.01 -11.47 10.82
C LYS A 38 4.56 -12.62 9.91
N GLU A 39 3.69 -13.46 10.43
CA GLU A 39 3.23 -14.64 9.70
C GLU A 39 1.99 -14.37 8.87
N ASN A 40 1.23 -13.32 9.19
CA ASN A 40 -0.01 -13.08 8.51
C ASN A 40 -0.25 -11.58 8.27
N ASN A 41 -1.14 -11.32 7.35
CA ASN A 41 -1.64 -10.01 7.00
C ASN A 41 -3.09 -10.21 6.60
N SER A 42 -3.99 -9.38 7.11
CA SER A 42 -5.42 -9.57 6.88
C SER A 42 -5.79 -9.50 5.40
N LEU A 43 -5.16 -8.64 4.62
CA LEU A 43 -5.41 -8.53 3.19
C LEU A 43 -4.97 -9.81 2.46
N VAL A 44 -3.79 -10.31 2.77
CA VAL A 44 -3.28 -11.56 2.18
C VAL A 44 -4.21 -12.72 2.52
N ASP A 45 -4.66 -12.79 3.77
CA ASP A 45 -5.54 -13.87 4.20
C ASP A 45 -6.90 -13.81 3.49
N GLU A 46 -7.46 -12.61 3.35
CA GLU A 46 -8.75 -12.42 2.71
C GLU A 46 -8.71 -12.77 1.22
N PHE A 47 -7.60 -12.48 0.54
CA PHE A 47 -7.46 -12.68 -0.90
C PHE A 47 -6.49 -13.81 -1.26
N ARG A 48 -6.38 -14.79 -0.39
CA ARG A 48 -5.45 -15.92 -0.57
C ARG A 48 -5.64 -16.64 -1.89
N ASN A 49 -6.89 -16.78 -2.36
CA ASN A 49 -7.19 -17.46 -3.62
C ASN A 49 -6.79 -16.64 -4.86
N ASP A 50 -6.49 -15.38 -4.69
CA ASP A 50 -6.08 -14.48 -5.78
C ASP A 50 -4.58 -14.25 -5.80
N ILE A 51 -3.82 -14.93 -4.96
CA ILE A 51 -2.36 -14.84 -4.93
C ILE A 51 -1.80 -15.46 -6.21
N ILE A 52 -1.03 -14.69 -6.95
CA ILE A 52 -0.38 -15.14 -8.17
C ILE A 52 0.93 -15.82 -7.85
N PHE A 53 1.71 -15.24 -6.93
CA PHE A 53 2.93 -15.85 -6.41
C PHE A 53 3.30 -15.20 -5.08
N SER A 54 4.19 -15.89 -4.37
CA SER A 54 4.86 -15.34 -3.20
C SER A 54 6.34 -15.64 -3.31
N LYS A 55 7.16 -14.77 -2.75
CA LYS A 55 8.62 -14.97 -2.73
C LYS A 55 9.23 -14.22 -1.56
N LYS A 56 10.44 -14.58 -1.22
CA LYS A 56 11.21 -13.88 -0.20
C LYS A 56 12.04 -12.79 -0.87
N VAL A 57 12.02 -11.60 -0.28
CA VAL A 57 12.72 -10.43 -0.83
C VAL A 57 13.44 -9.68 0.27
N SER A 58 14.56 -9.03 -0.10
CA SER A 58 15.25 -8.07 0.76
C SER A 58 15.24 -6.67 0.15
N LYS A 59 14.69 -6.55 -1.06
CA LYS A 59 14.58 -5.29 -1.77
C LYS A 59 13.25 -5.25 -2.49
N TRP A 60 12.53 -4.15 -2.34
CA TRP A 60 11.27 -3.89 -3.04
C TRP A 60 11.10 -2.38 -3.23
N TRP A 61 9.97 -1.95 -3.79
CA TRP A 61 9.76 -0.54 -4.12
C TRP A 61 10.00 0.36 -2.90
N GLY A 62 10.99 1.25 -3.03
CA GLY A 62 11.32 2.23 -2.01
C GLY A 62 12.06 1.71 -0.78
N THR A 63 12.36 0.42 -0.72
CA THR A 63 12.97 -0.16 0.47
C THR A 63 14.01 -1.22 0.12
N GLU A 64 15.10 -1.19 0.87
CA GLU A 64 16.13 -2.24 0.85
C GLU A 64 16.53 -2.51 2.29
N THR A 65 16.66 -3.78 2.65
CA THR A 65 16.96 -4.19 4.02
C THR A 65 17.89 -5.40 4.00
N SER A 66 18.57 -5.64 5.12
CA SER A 66 19.39 -6.85 5.29
C SER A 66 18.54 -8.06 5.65
N ALA A 67 17.31 -7.86 6.12
CA ALA A 67 16.40 -8.93 6.46
C ALA A 67 15.67 -9.45 5.22
N VAL A 68 15.20 -10.71 5.31
CA VAL A 68 14.38 -11.30 4.25
C VAL A 68 12.94 -11.28 4.69
N ASN A 69 12.07 -10.78 3.82
CA ASN A 69 10.65 -10.61 4.10
C ASN A 69 9.82 -11.32 3.03
N ASN A 70 8.54 -11.55 3.32
CA ASN A 70 7.65 -12.25 2.40
C ASN A 70 6.89 -11.24 1.55
N LEU A 71 6.98 -11.40 0.23
CA LEU A 71 6.22 -10.61 -0.73
C LEU A 71 5.12 -11.49 -1.34
N TYR A 72 3.92 -10.95 -1.43
CA TYR A 72 2.76 -11.60 -2.07
C TYR A 72 2.26 -10.71 -3.18
N ARG A 73 2.10 -11.27 -4.39
CA ARG A 73 1.45 -10.57 -5.50
C ARG A 73 0.04 -11.12 -5.65
N ILE A 74 -0.94 -10.23 -5.62
CA ILE A 74 -2.36 -10.57 -5.67
C ILE A 74 -2.98 -9.89 -6.88
N LYS A 75 -3.83 -10.61 -7.61
CA LYS A 75 -4.60 -10.02 -8.70
C LYS A 75 -5.63 -9.06 -8.12
N THR A 76 -5.72 -7.85 -8.67
CA THR A 76 -6.72 -6.88 -8.22
C THR A 76 -8.11 -7.24 -8.72
N SER A 77 -9.12 -6.83 -7.97
CA SER A 77 -10.53 -7.10 -8.26
C SER A 77 -11.38 -6.02 -7.60
N ASP A 78 -12.65 -5.96 -7.96
CA ASP A 78 -13.58 -5.04 -7.32
C ASP A 78 -13.67 -5.32 -5.81
N LYS A 79 -13.68 -6.60 -5.43
CA LYS A 79 -13.73 -7.01 -4.02
C LYS A 79 -12.51 -6.54 -3.25
N LEU A 80 -11.33 -6.58 -3.88
CA LEU A 80 -10.11 -6.10 -3.25
C LEU A 80 -10.22 -4.60 -2.94
N PHE A 81 -10.74 -3.80 -3.86
CA PHE A 81 -10.89 -2.36 -3.65
C PHE A 81 -12.02 -2.05 -2.65
N GLU A 82 -13.07 -2.85 -2.60
CA GLU A 82 -14.07 -2.74 -1.53
C GLU A 82 -13.44 -3.00 -0.15
N TYR A 83 -12.56 -3.98 -0.08
CA TYR A 83 -11.82 -4.28 1.14
C TYR A 83 -10.90 -3.13 1.53
N LEU A 84 -10.13 -2.61 0.57
CA LEU A 84 -9.22 -1.48 0.81
C LEU A 84 -9.97 -0.23 1.28
N ALA A 85 -11.20 -0.03 0.80
CA ALA A 85 -12.00 1.13 1.19
C ALA A 85 -12.41 1.12 2.66
N LYS A 86 -12.32 -0.02 3.34
CA LYS A 86 -12.62 -0.12 4.78
C LYS A 86 -11.53 0.48 5.65
N TYR A 87 -10.31 0.63 5.13
CA TYR A 87 -9.23 1.29 5.84
C TYR A 87 -9.42 2.80 5.78
N GLU A 88 -8.87 3.49 6.76
CA GLU A 88 -8.87 4.95 6.75
C GLU A 88 -7.95 5.48 5.66
N THR A 89 -6.80 4.85 5.50
CA THR A 89 -5.80 5.20 4.47
C THR A 89 -4.81 4.04 4.35
N PHE A 90 -3.86 4.13 3.40
CA PHE A 90 -2.75 3.17 3.32
C PHE A 90 -1.81 3.30 4.51
N CYS A 91 -1.40 4.50 4.80
CA CYS A 91 -0.59 4.79 5.98
C CYS A 91 -0.73 6.27 6.30
N LYS A 92 -0.89 6.57 7.57
CA LYS A 92 -1.15 7.92 8.04
C LYS A 92 0.15 8.62 8.38
N TYR A 93 0.41 9.75 7.74
CA TYR A 93 1.55 10.58 8.07
C TYR A 93 1.16 11.52 9.21
N LEU A 94 1.85 11.38 10.34
CA LEU A 94 1.65 12.21 11.53
C LEU A 94 2.95 12.95 11.84
N VAL A 95 2.82 14.21 12.23
CA VAL A 95 4.00 14.97 12.66
C VAL A 95 4.46 14.48 14.05
N ALA A 96 5.76 14.60 14.31
CA ALA A 96 6.35 14.02 15.51
C ALA A 96 5.80 14.59 16.82
N ASP A 97 5.31 15.82 16.81
CA ASP A 97 4.72 16.47 17.99
C ASP A 97 3.20 16.28 18.11
N ASP A 98 2.62 15.53 17.18
CA ASP A 98 1.21 15.17 17.27
C ASP A 98 1.01 14.21 18.47
N GLU A 99 0.06 14.51 19.33
CA GLU A 99 -0.19 13.69 20.51
C GLU A 99 -0.59 12.26 20.14
N TYR A 100 -1.14 12.05 18.95
CA TYR A 100 -1.55 10.73 18.46
C TYR A 100 -0.46 10.02 17.67
N TYR A 101 0.73 10.56 17.60
CA TYR A 101 1.82 9.98 16.80
C TYR A 101 2.14 8.54 17.25
N TYR A 102 2.18 8.32 18.55
CA TYR A 102 2.49 7.00 19.10
C TYR A 102 1.28 6.10 19.27
N ASP A 103 0.08 6.66 19.08
CA ASP A 103 -1.18 5.93 19.23
C ASP A 103 -1.77 5.53 17.89
N ARG A 104 -0.95 5.53 16.83
CA ARG A 104 -1.41 5.14 15.49
C ARG A 104 -2.09 3.78 15.55
N GLN A 105 -3.32 3.74 15.04
CA GLN A 105 -4.11 2.51 15.04
C GLN A 105 -3.76 1.66 13.83
N LEU A 106 -3.25 0.47 14.08
CA LEU A 106 -2.92 -0.47 13.02
C LEU A 106 -4.15 -1.00 12.31
N THR A 107 -5.32 -0.83 12.91
CA THR A 107 -6.59 -1.23 12.30
C THR A 107 -7.12 -0.22 11.29
N THR A 108 -6.58 1.00 11.29
CA THR A 108 -7.03 2.07 10.39
C THR A 108 -6.15 2.22 9.16
N ASP A 109 -5.00 1.56 9.15
CA ASP A 109 -4.09 1.53 8.01
C ASP A 109 -3.36 0.18 7.95
N PHE A 110 -2.37 0.07 7.07
CA PHE A 110 -1.65 -1.20 6.86
C PHE A 110 -0.52 -1.44 7.86
N GLY A 111 -0.41 -0.60 8.87
CA GLY A 111 0.63 -0.76 9.89
C GLY A 111 2.02 -0.54 9.29
N GLU A 112 2.82 -1.60 9.26
CA GLU A 112 4.19 -1.51 8.77
C GLU A 112 4.42 -2.25 7.45
N ASP A 113 3.40 -2.94 6.93
CA ASP A 113 3.53 -3.71 5.70
C ASP A 113 3.50 -2.77 4.49
N ASP A 114 4.41 -2.97 3.54
CA ASP A 114 4.54 -2.12 2.37
C ASP A 114 3.67 -2.62 1.23
N ILE A 115 3.12 -1.68 0.47
CA ILE A 115 2.19 -1.96 -0.63
C ILE A 115 2.71 -1.32 -1.90
N ALA A 116 2.56 -2.02 -3.03
CA ALA A 116 2.76 -1.46 -4.35
C ALA A 116 1.65 -1.94 -5.27
N ILE A 117 1.08 -1.04 -6.06
CA ILE A 117 -0.02 -1.33 -6.97
C ILE A 117 0.47 -1.07 -8.40
N PHE A 118 0.24 -2.03 -9.29
CA PHE A 118 0.82 -2.05 -10.65
C PHE A 118 -0.27 -2.05 -11.71
N ASP A 119 0.05 -1.44 -12.85
CA ASP A 119 -0.80 -1.53 -14.03
C ASP A 119 -0.54 -2.83 -14.83
N SER A 120 -1.20 -2.98 -15.98
CA SER A 120 -1.06 -4.18 -16.82
C SER A 120 0.31 -4.32 -17.46
N ASN A 121 1.11 -3.25 -17.48
CA ASN A 121 2.47 -3.27 -17.99
C ASN A 121 3.50 -3.50 -16.89
N ASP A 122 3.02 -3.85 -15.69
CA ASP A 122 3.87 -4.11 -14.52
C ASP A 122 4.64 -2.87 -14.07
N ILE A 123 4.03 -1.70 -14.27
CA ILE A 123 4.60 -0.41 -13.85
C ILE A 123 3.83 0.08 -12.63
N PRO A 124 4.53 0.52 -11.58
CA PRO A 124 3.82 0.96 -10.37
C PRO A 124 2.97 2.20 -10.59
N LEU A 125 1.75 2.14 -10.07
CA LEU A 125 0.84 3.27 -9.99
C LEU A 125 0.98 3.98 -8.65
N LEU A 126 1.24 3.21 -7.61
CA LEU A 126 1.38 3.70 -6.24
C LEU A 126 2.25 2.74 -5.46
N PHE A 127 3.09 3.25 -4.56
CA PHE A 127 3.72 2.40 -3.56
C PHE A 127 3.88 3.17 -2.25
N THR A 128 4.01 2.42 -1.16
CA THR A 128 4.21 2.98 0.18
C THR A 128 5.50 2.47 0.79
N THR A 129 6.10 3.32 1.63
CA THR A 129 7.07 2.89 2.64
C THR A 129 6.36 3.11 3.97
N THR A 130 5.57 2.12 4.35
CA THR A 130 4.51 2.28 5.35
C THR A 130 5.04 2.63 6.73
N HIS A 131 6.15 2.01 7.16
CA HIS A 131 6.72 2.31 8.48
C HIS A 131 7.24 3.75 8.59
N GLU A 132 7.51 4.41 7.48
CA GLU A 132 7.88 5.83 7.44
C GLU A 132 6.70 6.71 7.03
N SER A 133 5.57 6.11 6.74
CA SER A 133 4.33 6.79 6.32
C SER A 133 4.47 7.51 4.99
N TYR A 134 5.39 7.08 4.12
CA TYR A 134 5.59 7.67 2.81
C TYR A 134 4.69 7.01 1.77
N ILE A 135 4.13 7.84 0.88
CA ILE A 135 3.30 7.39 -0.23
C ILE A 135 3.78 8.08 -1.49
N TYR A 136 3.96 7.30 -2.56
CA TYR A 136 4.33 7.80 -3.88
C TYR A 136 3.29 7.36 -4.88
N ILE A 137 2.86 8.27 -5.75
CA ILE A 137 1.90 7.96 -6.82
C ILE A 137 2.47 8.34 -8.17
N ARG A 138 2.03 7.63 -9.21
CA ARG A 138 2.41 8.00 -10.56
C ARG A 138 1.69 9.31 -10.94
N GLU A 139 2.41 10.19 -11.64
CA GLU A 139 1.94 11.55 -11.90
C GLU A 139 0.58 11.62 -12.60
N ASP A 140 0.24 10.62 -13.41
CA ASP A 140 -1.03 10.58 -14.13
C ASP A 140 -2.23 10.17 -13.25
N LEU A 141 -1.99 9.82 -12.00
CA LEU A 141 -3.06 9.61 -11.01
C LEU A 141 -3.45 10.88 -10.29
N LYS A 142 -2.61 11.91 -10.36
CA LYS A 142 -2.91 13.17 -9.71
C LYS A 142 -4.12 13.82 -10.38
N ASP A 143 -5.00 14.41 -9.59
CA ASP A 143 -6.15 15.11 -10.10
C ASP A 143 -5.76 16.29 -10.97
N LYS A 144 -6.53 16.48 -12.02
CA LYS A 144 -6.40 17.62 -12.90
C LYS A 144 -7.54 18.59 -12.65
#